data_0bdd411eae8c40b64ccf636b9c970ff0
#
_entry.id   0bdd411eae8c40b64ccf636b9c970ff0
#
_cell.length_a   1.000
_cell.length_b   1.000
_cell.length_c   1.000
_cell.angle_alpha   90.00
_cell.angle_beta   90.00
_cell.angle_gamma   90.00
#
_symmetry.space_group_name_H-M   'P 1'
#
loop_
_entity.id
_entity.type
_entity.pdbx_description
1 polymer ?
#
loop_
_entity_poly.entity_id
_entity_poly.type
_entity_poly.pdbx_seq_one_letter_code
_entity_poly.pdbx_strand_id
1 'polypeptide(L)'
;MNVLRSSCQFVIKLQSVNAANTGKRYIRRWYGPFLREVTRRKEKAGPQKEQPRSGFLEWNFESEIYAFNQRLSEKFNLEILSQAFTHNSYILQEERKQREVGIDDPQLNLYDNRSLIQNGKALTEKTVEAYLGFAMPRTPTECIRAFKEYLLSEEEYPPSNETLANTFYALVGALAKSTNEIHTAKFIRDFLITTLAEKDLNEIFCPENPLEILNQILTNEGKEHVEPRILAQSGVNTLMPVYRIGLYSNKQLISSGTESTIEDAIKVAALIALSKMFGFADSSYPMKFNLEIDPSEHPRNLPIHEWCTQNVQKLMQKN
;
A
#
# COMPACT_ATOMS: atom_id res chain seq x y z
N MET A 1 11.07 -32.34 8.55
CA MET A 1 9.66 -32.17 8.94
C MET A 1 9.16 -33.10 10.05
N ASN A 2 9.81 -34.23 10.33
CA ASN A 2 9.36 -35.19 11.37
C ASN A 2 9.78 -34.81 12.81
N VAL A 3 10.80 -33.99 13.00
CA VAL A 3 11.31 -33.59 14.36
C VAL A 3 10.39 -32.57 15.03
N LEU A 4 9.80 -31.65 14.25
CA LEU A 4 8.88 -30.62 14.80
C LEU A 4 7.51 -31.21 15.20
N ARG A 5 7.03 -32.27 14.54
CA ARG A 5 5.80 -32.95 14.94
C ARG A 5 5.96 -33.73 16.26
N SER A 6 7.14 -34.29 16.50
CA SER A 6 7.43 -34.98 17.76
C SER A 6 7.48 -34.02 18.94
N SER A 7 8.05 -32.83 18.76
CA SER A 7 8.12 -31.79 19.82
C SER A 7 6.75 -31.24 20.21
N CYS A 8 5.85 -31.01 19.22
CA CYS A 8 4.50 -30.55 19.53
C CYS A 8 3.65 -31.61 20.25
N GLN A 9 3.81 -32.89 19.90
CA GLN A 9 3.10 -33.96 20.61
C GLN A 9 3.60 -34.14 22.05
N PHE A 10 4.89 -33.89 22.30
CA PHE A 10 5.46 -33.96 23.65
C PHE A 10 4.98 -32.81 24.54
N VAL A 11 4.89 -31.58 24.01
CA VAL A 11 4.36 -30.43 24.73
C VAL A 11 2.87 -30.60 25.06
N ILE A 12 2.07 -31.12 24.12
CA ILE A 12 0.64 -31.41 24.36
C ILE A 12 0.46 -32.50 25.44
N LYS A 13 1.31 -33.53 25.44
CA LYS A 13 1.29 -34.57 26.49
C LYS A 13 1.71 -34.03 27.85
N LEU A 14 2.73 -33.15 27.94
CA LEU A 14 3.13 -32.51 29.20
C LEU A 14 2.02 -31.59 29.76
N GLN A 15 1.32 -30.85 28.91
CA GLN A 15 0.18 -30.04 29.36
C GLN A 15 -1.00 -30.90 29.83
N SER A 16 -1.23 -32.07 29.23
CA SER A 16 -2.29 -32.98 29.67
C SER A 16 -1.97 -33.69 30.99
N VAL A 17 -0.68 -34.01 31.26
CA VAL A 17 -0.24 -34.64 32.51
C VAL A 17 -0.26 -33.63 33.67
N ASN A 18 0.16 -32.39 33.45
CA ASN A 18 0.10 -31.34 34.49
C ASN A 18 -1.35 -30.89 34.80
N ALA A 19 -2.28 -31.03 33.87
CA ALA A 19 -3.69 -30.74 34.13
C ALA A 19 -4.40 -31.79 35.02
N ALA A 20 -3.86 -33.00 35.12
CA ALA A 20 -4.47 -34.07 35.89
C ALA A 20 -4.09 -34.06 37.37
N ASN A 21 -2.95 -33.43 37.75
CA ASN A 21 -2.36 -33.59 39.10
C ASN A 21 -2.43 -32.35 39.98
N THR A 22 -2.89 -31.20 39.53
CA THR A 22 -3.11 -30.04 40.39
C THR A 22 -4.54 -30.08 40.93
N GLY A 23 -4.71 -29.93 42.25
CA GLY A 23 -5.96 -30.00 42.99
C GLY A 23 -7.13 -29.09 42.56
N LYS A 24 -7.36 -28.97 41.26
CA LYS A 24 -8.43 -28.23 40.58
C LYS A 24 -9.83 -28.79 40.85
N ARG A 25 -9.98 -29.92 41.59
CA ARG A 25 -11.29 -30.50 41.88
C ARG A 25 -12.19 -29.57 42.69
N TYR A 26 -11.64 -28.74 43.61
CA TYR A 26 -12.42 -27.79 44.41
C TYR A 26 -12.90 -26.57 43.62
N ILE A 27 -12.08 -26.02 42.77
CA ILE A 27 -12.43 -24.89 41.89
C ILE A 27 -13.53 -25.30 40.88
N ARG A 28 -13.46 -26.53 40.32
CA ARG A 28 -14.51 -27.03 39.41
C ARG A 28 -15.89 -27.17 40.04
N ARG A 29 -15.99 -27.47 41.32
CA ARG A 29 -17.29 -27.62 42.01
C ARG A 29 -18.03 -26.29 42.14
N TRP A 30 -17.31 -25.21 42.39
CA TRP A 30 -17.89 -23.87 42.59
C TRP A 30 -18.04 -23.08 41.29
N TYR A 31 -17.04 -23.12 40.44
CA TYR A 31 -17.02 -22.36 39.17
C TYR A 31 -17.57 -23.13 37.97
N GLY A 32 -17.68 -24.45 38.04
CA GLY A 32 -18.14 -25.28 36.92
C GLY A 32 -19.52 -24.91 36.41
N PRO A 33 -20.54 -24.75 37.26
CA PRO A 33 -21.87 -24.32 36.85
C PRO A 33 -21.88 -22.89 36.27
N PHE A 34 -21.14 -21.99 36.91
CA PHE A 34 -21.02 -20.60 36.46
C PHE A 34 -20.34 -20.51 35.08
N LEU A 35 -19.22 -21.20 34.89
CA LEU A 35 -18.52 -21.22 33.59
C LEU A 35 -19.37 -21.84 32.48
N ARG A 36 -20.12 -22.90 32.78
CA ARG A 36 -21.06 -23.49 31.81
C ARG A 36 -22.16 -22.50 31.39
N GLU A 37 -22.70 -21.75 32.33
CA GLU A 37 -23.73 -20.75 32.02
C GLU A 37 -23.13 -19.57 31.25
N VAL A 38 -21.94 -19.12 31.57
CA VAL A 38 -21.21 -18.09 30.80
C VAL A 38 -20.92 -18.56 29.38
N THR A 39 -20.47 -19.81 29.20
CA THR A 39 -20.24 -20.40 27.88
C THR A 39 -21.53 -20.50 27.09
N ARG A 40 -22.61 -20.98 27.71
CA ARG A 40 -23.94 -21.05 27.08
C ARG A 40 -24.47 -19.69 26.65
N ARG A 41 -24.25 -18.63 27.47
CA ARG A 41 -24.65 -17.26 27.11
C ARG A 41 -23.79 -16.72 25.97
N LYS A 42 -22.50 -17.00 25.93
CA LYS A 42 -21.62 -16.66 24.81
C LYS A 42 -22.03 -17.34 23.51
N GLU A 43 -22.35 -18.64 23.59
CA GLU A 43 -22.86 -19.40 22.43
C GLU A 43 -24.19 -18.85 21.91
N LYS A 44 -25.11 -18.46 22.81
CA LYS A 44 -26.38 -17.83 22.42
C LYS A 44 -26.21 -16.42 21.87
N ALA A 45 -25.24 -15.67 22.34
CA ALA A 45 -24.95 -14.31 21.87
C ALA A 45 -24.31 -14.28 20.48
N GLY A 46 -23.86 -15.45 19.98
CA GLY A 46 -23.16 -15.56 18.71
C GLY A 46 -21.71 -15.06 18.77
N PRO A 47 -21.01 -15.01 17.61
CA PRO A 47 -19.65 -14.53 17.55
C PRO A 47 -19.58 -13.08 18.03
N GLN A 48 -18.96 -12.85 19.16
CA GLN A 48 -18.75 -11.51 19.69
C GLN A 48 -17.70 -10.80 18.82
N LYS A 49 -18.01 -9.54 18.46
CA LYS A 49 -16.98 -8.65 17.87
C LYS A 49 -15.77 -8.64 18.81
N GLU A 50 -14.61 -8.84 18.23
CA GLU A 50 -13.35 -8.71 18.99
C GLU A 50 -13.32 -7.33 19.66
N GLN A 51 -13.09 -7.32 20.96
CA GLN A 51 -13.01 -6.06 21.70
C GLN A 51 -11.76 -5.32 21.25
N PRO A 52 -11.87 -4.02 20.91
CA PRO A 52 -10.69 -3.24 20.59
C PRO A 52 -9.71 -3.25 21.81
N ARG A 53 -8.43 -3.19 21.53
CA ARG A 53 -7.38 -3.22 22.57
C ARG A 53 -7.57 -2.12 23.63
N SER A 54 -8.10 -0.98 23.24
CA SER A 54 -8.47 0.12 24.13
C SER A 54 -9.58 -0.23 25.15
N GLY A 55 -10.32 -1.32 24.95
CA GLY A 55 -11.33 -1.81 25.88
C GLY A 55 -10.79 -2.67 27.04
N PHE A 56 -9.51 -3.01 27.02
CA PHE A 56 -8.89 -3.76 28.11
C PHE A 56 -8.54 -2.84 29.30
N LEU A 57 -8.76 -3.33 30.51
CA LEU A 57 -8.53 -2.57 31.75
C LEU A 57 -7.07 -2.10 31.94
N GLU A 58 -6.13 -2.86 31.37
CA GLU A 58 -4.69 -2.59 31.46
C GLU A 58 -4.18 -1.66 30.34
N TRP A 59 -5.08 -1.18 29.48
CA TRP A 59 -4.69 -0.32 28.37
C TRP A 59 -4.29 1.09 28.85
N ASN A 60 -3.10 1.51 28.48
CA ASN A 60 -2.58 2.84 28.74
C ASN A 60 -2.05 3.47 27.43
N PHE A 61 -2.61 4.60 27.07
CA PHE A 61 -2.27 5.32 25.83
C PHE A 61 -0.77 5.71 25.75
N GLU A 62 -0.21 6.22 26.84
CA GLU A 62 1.20 6.63 26.86
C GLU A 62 2.15 5.44 26.69
N SER A 63 1.83 4.31 27.32
CA SER A 63 2.60 3.07 27.16
C SER A 63 2.53 2.53 25.75
N GLU A 64 1.39 2.64 25.08
CA GLU A 64 1.23 2.22 23.67
C GLU A 64 2.01 3.12 22.72
N ILE A 65 1.99 4.45 22.92
CA ILE A 65 2.79 5.40 22.14
C ILE A 65 4.28 5.12 22.33
N TYR A 66 4.73 4.90 23.56
CA TYR A 66 6.11 4.54 23.83
C TYR A 66 6.50 3.22 23.14
N ALA A 67 5.68 2.19 23.27
CA ALA A 67 5.90 0.90 22.62
C ALA A 67 5.90 0.99 21.09
N PHE A 68 5.06 1.84 20.52
CA PHE A 68 5.02 2.13 19.07
C PHE A 68 6.32 2.79 18.61
N ASN A 69 6.77 3.83 19.31
CA ASN A 69 8.04 4.50 19.01
C ASN A 69 9.22 3.51 19.05
N GLN A 70 9.29 2.66 20.09
CA GLN A 70 10.35 1.66 20.21
C GLN A 70 10.31 0.61 19.09
N ARG A 71 9.12 0.18 18.64
CA ARG A 71 8.98 -0.78 17.54
C ARG A 71 9.46 -0.23 16.20
N LEU A 72 9.20 1.04 15.93
CA LEU A 72 9.66 1.69 14.70
C LEU A 72 11.16 2.00 14.74
N SER A 73 11.77 2.04 15.93
CA SER A 73 13.17 2.43 16.15
C SER A 73 13.52 3.82 15.60
N GLU A 74 12.52 4.70 15.51
CA GLU A 74 12.65 6.06 15.00
C GLU A 74 12.75 7.08 16.15
N LYS A 75 13.24 8.28 15.85
CA LYS A 75 13.42 9.34 16.85
C LYS A 75 12.24 10.32 16.81
N PHE A 76 11.09 9.90 17.34
CA PHE A 76 9.94 10.79 17.50
C PHE A 76 10.04 11.60 18.80
N ASN A 77 9.58 12.86 18.74
CA ASN A 77 9.16 13.56 19.93
C ASN A 77 7.81 12.98 20.39
N LEU A 78 7.74 12.48 21.64
CA LEU A 78 6.57 11.80 22.17
C LEU A 78 5.32 12.69 22.22
N GLU A 79 5.48 13.99 22.43
CA GLU A 79 4.37 14.96 22.43
C GLU A 79 3.77 15.11 21.02
N ILE A 80 4.63 15.26 19.99
CA ILE A 80 4.20 15.38 18.60
C ILE A 80 3.61 14.03 18.11
N LEU A 81 4.17 12.92 18.54
CA LEU A 81 3.64 11.59 18.24
C LEU A 81 2.26 11.37 18.87
N SER A 82 2.06 11.81 20.12
CA SER A 82 0.76 11.79 20.78
C SER A 82 -0.26 12.63 20.02
N GLN A 83 0.13 13.82 19.58
CA GLN A 83 -0.71 14.69 18.72
C GLN A 83 -1.09 13.98 17.40
N ALA A 84 -0.16 13.24 16.76
CA ALA A 84 -0.43 12.55 15.51
C ALA A 84 -1.55 11.50 15.64
N PHE A 85 -1.66 10.85 16.80
CA PHE A 85 -2.72 9.89 17.10
C PHE A 85 -4.00 10.51 17.67
N THR A 86 -4.02 11.81 17.93
CA THR A 86 -5.19 12.51 18.47
C THR A 86 -6.06 13.05 17.34
N HIS A 87 -7.15 12.33 17.04
CA HIS A 87 -8.11 12.76 16.04
C HIS A 87 -9.07 13.82 16.61
N ASN A 88 -9.51 14.77 15.78
CA ASN A 88 -10.39 15.86 16.19
C ASN A 88 -11.71 15.37 16.83
N SER A 89 -12.25 14.23 16.39
CA SER A 89 -13.46 13.65 16.98
C SER A 89 -13.30 13.28 18.47
N TYR A 90 -12.09 12.89 18.87
CA TYR A 90 -11.78 12.61 20.26
C TYR A 90 -11.83 13.88 21.11
N ILE A 91 -11.26 14.97 20.63
CA ILE A 91 -11.28 16.28 21.30
C ILE A 91 -12.72 16.75 21.49
N LEU A 92 -13.52 16.71 20.43
CA LEU A 92 -14.94 17.07 20.50
C LEU A 92 -15.75 16.19 21.47
N GLN A 93 -15.42 14.92 21.55
CA GLN A 93 -16.08 13.99 22.49
C GLN A 93 -15.70 14.33 23.95
N GLU A 94 -14.43 14.67 24.18
CA GLU A 94 -13.95 15.02 25.52
C GLU A 94 -14.51 16.37 25.96
N GLU A 95 -14.57 17.37 25.09
CA GLU A 95 -15.24 18.64 25.34
C GLU A 95 -16.72 18.44 25.72
N ARG A 96 -17.42 17.54 25.00
CA ARG A 96 -18.82 17.22 25.30
C ARG A 96 -18.97 16.61 26.69
N LYS A 97 -18.12 15.68 27.07
CA LYS A 97 -18.12 15.07 28.39
C LYS A 97 -17.89 16.10 29.48
N GLN A 98 -16.95 17.02 29.28
CA GLN A 98 -16.68 18.08 30.27
C GLN A 98 -17.86 19.07 30.40
N ARG A 99 -18.55 19.39 29.30
CA ARG A 99 -19.78 20.19 29.36
C ARG A 99 -20.92 19.47 30.07
N GLU A 100 -21.06 18.14 29.91
CA GLU A 100 -22.03 17.33 30.62
C GLU A 100 -21.78 17.31 32.14
N VAL A 101 -20.53 17.45 32.57
CA VAL A 101 -20.14 17.55 33.99
C VAL A 101 -20.32 18.97 34.53
N GLY A 102 -20.69 19.96 33.70
CA GLY A 102 -20.98 21.34 34.13
C GLY A 102 -19.81 22.30 33.96
N ILE A 103 -18.83 21.99 33.14
CA ILE A 103 -17.73 22.90 32.77
C ILE A 103 -18.16 23.60 31.47
N ASP A 104 -18.54 24.88 31.55
CA ASP A 104 -19.06 25.62 30.40
C ASP A 104 -17.99 25.89 29.33
N ASP A 105 -16.73 26.06 29.71
CA ASP A 105 -15.62 26.35 28.79
C ASP A 105 -14.42 25.40 29.04
N PRO A 106 -14.46 24.18 28.50
CA PRO A 106 -13.42 23.20 28.71
C PRO A 106 -12.13 23.60 27.97
N GLN A 107 -11.11 24.03 28.70
CA GLN A 107 -9.77 24.27 28.16
C GLN A 107 -8.99 22.95 28.11
N LEU A 108 -9.14 22.22 27.01
CA LEU A 108 -8.35 21.02 26.76
C LEU A 108 -7.01 21.43 26.14
N ASN A 109 -5.91 21.11 26.82
CA ASN A 109 -4.55 21.24 26.26
C ASN A 109 -4.24 20.11 25.26
N LEU A 110 -5.21 19.79 24.38
CA LEU A 110 -5.08 18.77 23.36
C LEU A 110 -5.07 19.46 21.99
N TYR A 111 -4.08 19.10 21.19
CA TYR A 111 -3.96 19.56 19.82
C TYR A 111 -4.39 18.45 18.87
N ASP A 112 -5.14 18.80 17.83
CA ASP A 112 -5.55 17.88 16.78
C ASP A 112 -4.38 17.55 15.82
N ASN A 113 -4.57 16.52 15.01
CA ASN A 113 -3.56 16.06 14.04
C ASN A 113 -3.66 16.74 12.66
N ARG A 114 -4.61 17.66 12.42
CA ARG A 114 -4.85 18.27 11.10
C ARG A 114 -3.63 18.93 10.48
N SER A 115 -2.90 19.71 11.28
CA SER A 115 -1.69 20.38 10.79
C SER A 115 -0.58 19.39 10.41
N LEU A 116 -0.48 18.27 11.14
CA LEU A 116 0.46 17.20 10.84
C LEU A 116 0.07 16.44 9.57
N ILE A 117 -1.24 16.19 9.39
CA ILE A 117 -1.79 15.56 8.20
C ILE A 117 -1.45 16.34 6.94
N GLN A 118 -1.71 17.67 6.94
CA GLN A 118 -1.44 18.52 5.79
C GLN A 118 0.05 18.51 5.39
N ASN A 119 0.93 18.70 6.38
CA ASN A 119 2.37 18.69 6.14
C ASN A 119 2.87 17.30 5.70
N GLY A 120 2.42 16.25 6.36
CA GLY A 120 2.80 14.88 6.04
C GLY A 120 2.28 14.44 4.67
N LYS A 121 1.06 14.79 4.30
CA LYS A 121 0.49 14.51 2.98
C LYS A 121 1.31 15.17 1.88
N ALA A 122 1.57 16.47 2.00
CA ALA A 122 2.38 17.21 1.02
C ALA A 122 3.80 16.62 0.88
N LEU A 123 4.45 16.25 1.98
CA LEU A 123 5.76 15.63 1.97
C LEU A 123 5.72 14.22 1.36
N THR A 124 4.70 13.42 1.69
CA THR A 124 4.54 12.06 1.14
C THR A 124 4.34 12.12 -0.37
N GLU A 125 3.42 12.96 -0.86
CA GLU A 125 3.17 13.12 -2.29
C GLU A 125 4.42 13.54 -3.05
N LYS A 126 5.15 14.54 -2.52
CA LYS A 126 6.40 15.02 -3.09
C LYS A 126 7.49 13.95 -3.11
N THR A 127 7.64 13.22 -2.02
CA THR A 127 8.66 12.16 -1.90
C THR A 127 8.37 10.99 -2.83
N VAL A 128 7.10 10.54 -2.90
CA VAL A 128 6.69 9.44 -3.78
C VAL A 128 6.92 9.83 -5.24
N GLU A 129 6.50 11.02 -5.65
CA GLU A 129 6.68 11.51 -7.01
C GLU A 129 8.16 11.61 -7.41
N ALA A 130 8.99 12.22 -6.55
CA ALA A 130 10.42 12.31 -6.76
C ALA A 130 11.05 10.90 -6.84
N TYR A 131 10.74 10.02 -5.90
CA TYR A 131 11.32 8.68 -5.86
C TYR A 131 10.98 7.85 -7.09
N LEU A 132 9.72 7.77 -7.46
CA LEU A 132 9.28 7.02 -8.65
C LEU A 132 9.91 7.57 -9.92
N GLY A 133 10.02 8.89 -10.03
CA GLY A 133 10.66 9.54 -11.18
C GLY A 133 12.15 9.19 -11.32
N PHE A 134 12.91 9.17 -10.22
CA PHE A 134 14.31 8.76 -10.25
C PHE A 134 14.52 7.25 -10.39
N ALA A 135 13.63 6.45 -9.77
CA ALA A 135 13.69 4.99 -9.88
C ALA A 135 13.35 4.49 -11.29
N MET A 136 12.47 5.20 -11.99
CA MET A 136 11.96 4.83 -13.31
C MET A 136 12.11 5.98 -14.32
N PRO A 137 13.33 6.32 -14.76
CA PRO A 137 13.58 7.49 -15.61
C PRO A 137 13.02 7.36 -17.03
N ARG A 138 12.67 6.16 -17.48
CA ARG A 138 12.06 5.90 -18.79
C ARG A 138 10.55 6.06 -18.79
N THR A 139 9.95 5.99 -17.62
CA THR A 139 8.50 5.96 -17.44
C THR A 139 7.91 7.36 -17.63
N PRO A 140 6.83 7.50 -18.42
CA PRO A 140 6.12 8.78 -18.57
C PRO A 140 5.54 9.30 -17.25
N THR A 141 5.34 10.61 -17.18
CA THR A 141 4.78 11.28 -16.00
C THR A 141 3.38 10.81 -15.64
N GLU A 142 2.57 10.43 -16.63
CA GLU A 142 1.21 9.91 -16.45
C GLU A 142 1.20 8.56 -15.73
N CYS A 143 2.16 7.69 -16.06
CA CYS A 143 2.32 6.41 -15.35
C CYS A 143 2.77 6.62 -13.90
N ILE A 144 3.73 7.52 -13.67
CA ILE A 144 4.19 7.88 -12.32
C ILE A 144 3.02 8.42 -11.49
N ARG A 145 2.14 9.23 -12.10
CA ARG A 145 0.94 9.74 -11.44
C ARG A 145 -0.02 8.60 -11.08
N ALA A 146 -0.26 7.65 -11.99
CA ALA A 146 -1.11 6.49 -11.72
C ALA A 146 -0.55 5.63 -10.57
N PHE A 147 0.76 5.40 -10.53
CA PHE A 147 1.41 4.67 -9.43
C PHE A 147 1.32 5.43 -8.11
N LYS A 148 1.47 6.76 -8.13
CA LYS A 148 1.26 7.61 -6.96
C LYS A 148 -0.19 7.53 -6.45
N GLU A 149 -1.15 7.66 -7.34
CA GLU A 149 -2.59 7.54 -7.01
C GLU A 149 -2.92 6.18 -6.43
N TYR A 150 -2.38 5.10 -6.99
CA TYR A 150 -2.54 3.75 -6.45
C TYR A 150 -1.98 3.60 -5.03
N LEU A 151 -0.75 4.08 -4.79
CA LEU A 151 -0.12 4.03 -3.47
C LEU A 151 -0.88 4.83 -2.40
N LEU A 152 -1.54 5.91 -2.82
CA LEU A 152 -2.27 6.80 -1.94
C LEU A 152 -3.79 6.51 -1.95
N SER A 153 -4.24 5.49 -2.69
CA SER A 153 -5.65 5.09 -2.74
C SER A 153 -6.10 4.45 -1.44
N GLU A 154 -7.36 4.67 -1.14
CA GLU A 154 -7.99 4.22 0.10
C GLU A 154 -8.87 3.00 -0.20
N GLU A 155 -8.60 1.85 0.43
CA GLU A 155 -9.49 0.69 0.38
C GLU A 155 -10.43 0.67 1.59
N GLU A 156 -11.69 0.29 1.47
CA GLU A 156 -12.70 0.38 2.54
C GLU A 156 -12.57 -0.70 3.63
N TYR A 157 -12.01 -0.34 4.81
CA TYR A 157 -12.03 -1.15 6.04
C TYR A 157 -12.40 -0.30 7.28
N PRO A 158 -13.09 -0.82 8.31
CA PRO A 158 -13.29 -0.08 9.57
C PRO A 158 -12.08 -0.20 10.53
N PRO A 159 -11.51 0.90 11.08
CA PRO A 159 -11.92 2.31 10.87
C PRO A 159 -11.73 2.76 9.44
N SER A 160 -12.50 3.78 8.98
CA SER A 160 -12.45 4.20 7.58
C SER A 160 -11.01 4.41 7.13
N ASN A 161 -10.68 3.99 5.92
CA ASN A 161 -9.33 4.09 5.40
C ASN A 161 -8.82 5.52 5.33
N GLU A 162 -9.73 6.48 5.13
CA GLU A 162 -9.42 7.89 5.26
C GLU A 162 -8.78 8.19 6.62
N THR A 163 -9.33 7.65 7.70
CA THR A 163 -8.77 7.85 9.04
C THR A 163 -7.39 7.19 9.19
N LEU A 164 -7.19 6.01 8.60
CA LEU A 164 -5.90 5.32 8.62
C LEU A 164 -4.86 6.07 7.78
N ALA A 165 -5.22 6.49 6.56
CA ALA A 165 -4.36 7.28 5.69
C ALA A 165 -3.99 8.61 6.35
N ASN A 166 -4.96 9.32 6.93
CA ASN A 166 -4.73 10.55 7.65
C ASN A 166 -3.82 10.36 8.87
N THR A 167 -3.94 9.24 9.58
CA THR A 167 -3.04 8.91 10.70
C THR A 167 -1.63 8.63 10.20
N PHE A 168 -1.46 7.94 9.07
CA PHE A 168 -0.15 7.75 8.45
C PHE A 168 0.46 9.09 8.03
N TYR A 169 -0.28 9.96 7.37
CA TYR A 169 0.21 11.30 7.04
C TYR A 169 0.56 12.13 8.30
N ALA A 170 -0.24 12.03 9.36
CA ALA A 170 0.08 12.68 10.62
C ALA A 170 1.39 12.15 11.22
N LEU A 171 1.63 10.82 11.13
CA LEU A 171 2.86 10.19 11.57
C LEU A 171 4.08 10.67 10.76
N VAL A 172 3.96 10.73 9.44
CA VAL A 172 5.00 11.29 8.55
C VAL A 172 5.28 12.76 8.90
N GLY A 173 4.24 13.56 9.12
CA GLY A 173 4.37 14.96 9.54
C GLY A 173 5.01 15.11 10.93
N ALA A 174 4.73 14.19 11.85
CA ALA A 174 5.36 14.16 13.17
C ALA A 174 6.85 13.80 13.07
N LEU A 175 7.20 12.84 12.21
CA LEU A 175 8.59 12.44 11.98
C LEU A 175 9.39 13.59 11.34
N ALA A 176 8.82 14.27 10.35
CA ALA A 176 9.45 15.42 9.70
C ALA A 176 9.74 16.58 10.67
N LYS A 177 8.83 16.83 11.62
CA LYS A 177 9.04 17.84 12.68
C LYS A 177 10.03 17.39 13.75
N SER A 178 10.14 16.09 14.00
CA SER A 178 11.02 15.53 15.03
C SER A 178 12.46 15.33 14.55
N THR A 179 12.64 15.07 13.25
CA THR A 179 13.95 14.80 12.63
C THR A 179 14.23 15.81 11.50
N ASN A 180 14.19 15.33 10.26
CA ASN A 180 14.33 16.13 9.04
C ASN A 180 13.58 15.49 7.86
N GLU A 181 13.37 16.25 6.78
CA GLU A 181 12.65 15.77 5.59
C GLU A 181 13.36 14.61 4.88
N ILE A 182 14.69 14.61 4.82
CA ILE A 182 15.48 13.56 4.16
C ILE A 182 15.31 12.21 4.89
N HIS A 183 15.36 12.22 6.22
CA HIS A 183 15.13 11.01 7.01
C HIS A 183 13.70 10.51 6.87
N THR A 184 12.75 11.43 6.88
CA THR A 184 11.33 11.11 6.65
C THR A 184 11.09 10.56 5.25
N ALA A 185 11.82 11.03 4.23
CA ALA A 185 11.75 10.46 2.88
C ALA A 185 12.20 8.99 2.85
N LYS A 186 13.23 8.62 3.62
CA LYS A 186 13.64 7.21 3.77
C LYS A 186 12.54 6.38 4.42
N PHE A 187 11.89 6.90 5.45
CA PHE A 187 10.76 6.24 6.09
C PHE A 187 9.60 6.01 5.09
N ILE A 188 9.21 7.01 4.31
CA ILE A 188 8.18 6.90 3.28
C ILE A 188 8.57 5.84 2.24
N ARG A 189 9.83 5.83 1.80
CA ARG A 189 10.35 4.81 0.88
C ARG A 189 10.17 3.41 1.45
N ASP A 190 10.61 3.19 2.67
CA ASP A 190 10.69 1.86 3.29
C ASP A 190 9.30 1.29 3.67
N PHE A 191 8.34 2.14 4.02
CA PHE A 191 7.00 1.70 4.42
C PHE A 191 5.95 1.80 3.31
N LEU A 192 6.04 2.76 2.40
CA LEU A 192 5.04 2.98 1.37
C LEU A 192 5.51 2.50 -0.02
N ILE A 193 6.66 2.98 -0.49
CA ILE A 193 7.11 2.71 -1.88
C ILE A 193 7.46 1.23 -2.07
N THR A 194 8.00 0.57 -1.05
CA THR A 194 8.32 -0.87 -1.12
C THR A 194 7.11 -1.76 -1.35
N THR A 195 5.89 -1.30 -1.06
CA THR A 195 4.67 -2.06 -1.34
C THR A 195 4.44 -2.29 -2.84
N LEU A 196 5.02 -1.44 -3.70
CA LEU A 196 4.98 -1.66 -5.16
C LEU A 196 5.81 -2.86 -5.61
N ALA A 197 6.74 -3.36 -4.80
CA ALA A 197 7.59 -4.51 -5.17
C ALA A 197 6.79 -5.79 -5.42
N GLU A 198 5.63 -5.92 -4.76
CA GLU A 198 4.75 -7.09 -4.86
C GLU A 198 3.62 -6.91 -5.89
N LYS A 199 3.56 -5.75 -6.56
CA LYS A 199 2.47 -5.41 -7.47
C LYS A 199 2.91 -5.43 -8.93
N ASP A 200 2.02 -5.85 -9.80
CA ASP A 200 2.22 -5.71 -11.23
C ASP A 200 1.92 -4.27 -11.68
N LEU A 201 2.95 -3.57 -12.12
CA LEU A 201 2.82 -2.19 -12.61
C LEU A 201 1.94 -2.09 -13.85
N ASN A 202 1.79 -3.18 -14.62
CA ASN A 202 0.91 -3.22 -15.78
C ASN A 202 -0.57 -3.23 -15.39
N GLU A 203 -0.91 -3.81 -14.25
CA GLU A 203 -2.28 -3.79 -13.72
C GLU A 203 -2.65 -2.40 -13.19
N ILE A 204 -1.68 -1.69 -12.60
CA ILE A 204 -1.89 -0.33 -12.07
C ILE A 204 -2.03 0.67 -13.22
N PHE A 205 -1.15 0.60 -14.22
CA PHE A 205 -1.23 1.45 -15.42
C PHE A 205 -1.90 0.70 -16.55
N CYS A 206 -3.22 0.73 -16.57
CA CYS A 206 -4.06 0.13 -17.62
C CYS A 206 -4.91 1.22 -18.30
N PRO A 207 -4.38 1.94 -19.29
CA PRO A 207 -5.14 2.96 -20.02
C PRO A 207 -6.27 2.34 -20.86
N GLU A 208 -7.36 3.06 -21.03
CA GLU A 208 -8.53 2.60 -21.82
C GLU A 208 -8.16 2.28 -23.29
N ASN A 209 -7.33 3.12 -23.90
CA ASN A 209 -6.92 3.02 -25.31
C ASN A 209 -5.39 2.89 -25.47
N PRO A 210 -4.79 1.74 -25.11
CA PRO A 210 -3.34 1.57 -25.17
C PRO A 210 -2.77 1.62 -26.60
N LEU A 211 -3.59 1.25 -27.60
CA LEU A 211 -3.20 1.32 -29.03
C LEU A 211 -3.00 2.75 -29.51
N GLU A 212 -3.85 3.69 -29.09
CA GLU A 212 -3.73 5.10 -29.45
C GLU A 212 -2.47 5.71 -28.87
N ILE A 213 -2.16 5.41 -27.61
CA ILE A 213 -0.93 5.85 -26.94
C ILE A 213 0.30 5.30 -27.68
N LEU A 214 0.28 4.02 -28.05
CA LEU A 214 1.36 3.40 -28.80
C LEU A 214 1.55 4.08 -30.18
N ASN A 215 0.46 4.36 -30.91
CA ASN A 215 0.50 5.06 -32.17
C ASN A 215 1.04 6.49 -32.05
N GLN A 216 0.67 7.21 -30.99
CA GLN A 216 1.20 8.54 -30.70
C GLN A 216 2.72 8.51 -30.48
N ILE A 217 3.21 7.56 -29.70
CA ILE A 217 4.65 7.38 -29.46
C ILE A 217 5.38 7.04 -30.77
N LEU A 218 4.85 6.14 -31.57
CA LEU A 218 5.46 5.78 -32.86
C LEU A 218 5.49 6.96 -33.83
N THR A 219 4.43 7.77 -33.84
CA THR A 219 4.39 9.02 -34.62
C THR A 219 5.47 9.99 -34.16
N ASN A 220 5.67 10.16 -32.88
CA ASN A 220 6.75 10.98 -32.32
C ASN A 220 8.15 10.46 -32.69
N GLU A 221 8.28 9.14 -32.96
CA GLU A 221 9.51 8.51 -33.46
C GLU A 221 9.65 8.54 -34.96
N GLY A 222 8.68 9.08 -35.70
CA GLY A 222 8.65 9.10 -37.16
C GLY A 222 8.42 7.72 -37.79
N LYS A 223 7.78 6.81 -37.05
CA LYS A 223 7.43 5.47 -37.52
C LYS A 223 5.97 5.42 -37.97
N GLU A 224 5.64 4.42 -38.80
CA GLU A 224 4.27 4.17 -39.24
C GLU A 224 3.39 3.66 -38.11
N HIS A 225 2.09 3.91 -38.21
CA HIS A 225 1.09 3.38 -37.27
C HIS A 225 1.14 1.86 -37.22
N VAL A 226 0.69 1.34 -36.10
CA VAL A 226 0.67 -0.10 -35.81
C VAL A 226 -0.34 -0.82 -36.72
N GLU A 227 0.12 -1.91 -37.35
CA GLU A 227 -0.71 -2.86 -38.08
C GLU A 227 -0.91 -4.13 -37.24
N PRO A 228 -2.13 -4.43 -36.74
CA PRO A 228 -2.41 -5.68 -36.07
C PRO A 228 -2.52 -6.83 -37.10
N ARG A 229 -1.85 -7.95 -36.85
CA ARG A 229 -1.89 -9.16 -37.67
C ARG A 229 -2.11 -10.41 -36.82
N ILE A 230 -3.02 -11.27 -37.25
CA ILE A 230 -3.25 -12.57 -36.60
C ILE A 230 -2.04 -13.47 -36.86
N LEU A 231 -1.35 -13.87 -35.76
CA LEU A 231 -0.22 -14.79 -35.84
C LEU A 231 -0.67 -16.26 -35.69
N ALA A 232 -1.64 -16.49 -34.81
CA ALA A 232 -2.21 -17.79 -34.56
C ALA A 232 -3.65 -17.65 -34.04
N GLN A 233 -4.46 -18.67 -34.32
CA GLN A 233 -5.80 -18.80 -33.77
C GLN A 233 -6.07 -20.27 -33.42
N SER A 234 -6.75 -20.50 -32.31
CA SER A 234 -7.11 -21.84 -31.86
C SER A 234 -8.51 -21.83 -31.27
N GLY A 235 -9.24 -22.92 -31.42
CA GLY A 235 -10.55 -23.09 -30.82
C GLY A 235 -11.63 -22.11 -31.28
N VAL A 236 -11.54 -21.54 -32.48
CA VAL A 236 -12.44 -20.48 -32.99
C VAL A 236 -13.93 -20.84 -32.92
N ASN A 237 -14.26 -22.12 -33.04
CA ASN A 237 -15.64 -22.62 -32.97
C ASN A 237 -15.96 -23.29 -31.61
N THR A 238 -15.20 -22.99 -30.57
CA THR A 238 -15.40 -23.52 -29.22
C THR A 238 -15.84 -22.43 -28.25
N LEU A 239 -16.19 -22.82 -27.03
CA LEU A 239 -16.53 -21.88 -25.96
C LEU A 239 -15.33 -21.05 -25.47
N MET A 240 -14.11 -21.45 -25.80
CA MET A 240 -12.86 -20.76 -25.41
C MET A 240 -11.95 -20.56 -26.64
N PRO A 241 -12.30 -19.64 -27.53
CA PRO A 241 -11.41 -19.28 -28.63
C PRO A 241 -10.17 -18.53 -28.10
N VAL A 242 -9.04 -18.71 -28.75
CA VAL A 242 -7.79 -18.02 -28.42
C VAL A 242 -7.20 -17.42 -29.68
N TYR A 243 -6.95 -16.12 -29.66
CA TYR A 243 -6.34 -15.35 -30.74
C TYR A 243 -4.99 -14.81 -30.28
N ARG A 244 -3.95 -15.09 -31.05
CA ARG A 244 -2.64 -14.47 -30.88
C ARG A 244 -2.42 -13.42 -31.97
N ILE A 245 -2.29 -12.16 -31.56
CA ILE A 245 -2.13 -11.02 -32.47
C ILE A 245 -0.75 -10.43 -32.26
N GLY A 246 -0.04 -10.16 -33.38
CA GLY A 246 1.19 -9.40 -33.40
C GLY A 246 0.94 -7.98 -33.89
N LEU A 247 1.57 -7.02 -33.26
CA LEU A 247 1.58 -5.62 -33.64
C LEU A 247 2.86 -5.32 -34.43
N TYR A 248 2.69 -4.82 -35.65
CA TYR A 248 3.80 -4.51 -36.57
C TYR A 248 3.84 -3.02 -36.86
N SER A 249 5.03 -2.45 -36.94
CA SER A 249 5.31 -1.12 -37.48
C SER A 249 6.55 -1.24 -38.36
N ASN A 250 6.53 -0.62 -39.56
CA ASN A 250 7.59 -0.72 -40.56
C ASN A 250 8.03 -2.18 -40.81
N LYS A 251 7.07 -3.11 -40.90
CA LYS A 251 7.29 -4.55 -41.10
C LYS A 251 8.04 -5.28 -39.97
N GLN A 252 8.31 -4.61 -38.85
CA GLN A 252 8.92 -5.21 -37.68
C GLN A 252 7.89 -5.52 -36.62
N LEU A 253 7.98 -6.70 -36.00
CA LEU A 253 7.14 -7.09 -34.87
C LEU A 253 7.56 -6.31 -33.62
N ILE A 254 6.64 -5.55 -33.05
CA ILE A 254 6.86 -4.80 -31.81
C ILE A 254 6.54 -5.67 -30.60
N SER A 255 5.35 -6.29 -30.62
CA SER A 255 4.83 -7.10 -29.52
C SER A 255 3.80 -8.11 -30.01
N SER A 256 3.39 -9.06 -29.15
CA SER A 256 2.27 -9.95 -29.42
C SER A 256 1.45 -10.16 -28.15
N GLY A 257 0.14 -10.17 -28.28
CA GLY A 257 -0.82 -10.44 -27.21
C GLY A 257 -1.67 -11.65 -27.53
N THR A 258 -2.20 -12.31 -26.52
CA THR A 258 -3.03 -13.51 -26.65
C THR A 258 -4.24 -13.34 -25.73
N GLU A 259 -5.45 -13.40 -26.34
CA GLU A 259 -6.71 -13.27 -25.62
C GLU A 259 -7.85 -14.03 -26.33
N SER A 260 -9.02 -14.04 -25.68
CA SER A 260 -10.23 -14.69 -26.15
C SER A 260 -10.91 -13.94 -27.30
N THR A 261 -10.71 -12.63 -27.41
CA THR A 261 -11.22 -11.80 -28.49
C THR A 261 -10.06 -11.12 -29.24
N ILE A 262 -10.31 -10.77 -30.51
CA ILE A 262 -9.32 -10.08 -31.33
C ILE A 262 -9.01 -8.68 -30.76
N GLU A 263 -10.04 -7.98 -30.30
CA GLU A 263 -9.91 -6.63 -29.75
C GLU A 263 -9.09 -6.61 -28.46
N ASP A 264 -9.37 -7.55 -27.55
CA ASP A 264 -8.63 -7.65 -26.28
C ASP A 264 -7.19 -8.12 -26.53
N ALA A 265 -6.97 -9.03 -27.48
CA ALA A 265 -5.62 -9.43 -27.87
C ALA A 265 -4.79 -8.27 -28.43
N ILE A 266 -5.41 -7.33 -29.18
CA ILE A 266 -4.77 -6.09 -29.65
C ILE A 266 -4.42 -5.19 -28.46
N LYS A 267 -5.35 -4.99 -27.50
CA LYS A 267 -5.12 -4.18 -26.30
C LYS A 267 -3.97 -4.74 -25.47
N VAL A 268 -3.98 -6.05 -25.20
CA VAL A 268 -2.91 -6.73 -24.45
C VAL A 268 -1.57 -6.61 -25.17
N ALA A 269 -1.55 -6.78 -26.50
CA ALA A 269 -0.33 -6.59 -27.28
C ALA A 269 0.19 -5.15 -27.19
N ALA A 270 -0.69 -4.14 -27.22
CA ALA A 270 -0.32 -2.74 -27.05
C ALA A 270 0.22 -2.45 -25.64
N LEU A 271 -0.43 -2.97 -24.59
CA LEU A 271 0.07 -2.85 -23.21
C LEU A 271 1.46 -3.46 -23.03
N ILE A 272 1.70 -4.66 -23.59
CA ILE A 272 3.02 -5.30 -23.56
C ILE A 272 4.08 -4.45 -24.29
N ALA A 273 3.70 -3.81 -25.43
CA ALA A 273 4.60 -2.90 -26.12
C ALA A 273 4.97 -1.68 -25.27
N LEU A 274 3.96 -1.02 -24.68
CA LEU A 274 4.15 0.14 -23.81
C LEU A 274 4.98 -0.21 -22.58
N SER A 275 4.71 -1.34 -21.94
CA SER A 275 5.47 -1.82 -20.77
C SER A 275 6.95 -2.01 -21.07
N LYS A 276 7.28 -2.56 -22.25
CA LYS A 276 8.67 -2.70 -22.71
C LYS A 276 9.32 -1.35 -22.99
N MET A 277 8.59 -0.43 -23.63
CA MET A 277 9.10 0.91 -23.91
C MET A 277 9.36 1.71 -22.64
N PHE A 278 8.46 1.65 -21.68
CA PHE A 278 8.54 2.37 -20.41
C PHE A 278 9.45 1.69 -19.38
N GLY A 279 9.81 0.43 -19.59
CA GLY A 279 10.79 -0.30 -18.78
C GLY A 279 10.23 -1.01 -17.55
N PHE A 280 8.90 -1.22 -17.44
CA PHE A 280 8.37 -2.02 -16.33
C PHE A 280 8.18 -3.51 -16.66
N ALA A 281 8.33 -3.91 -17.91
CA ALA A 281 8.25 -5.33 -18.29
C ALA A 281 9.59 -6.05 -18.24
N ASP A 282 10.69 -5.35 -18.01
CA ASP A 282 12.03 -5.93 -18.04
C ASP A 282 12.46 -6.35 -16.63
N SER A 283 12.37 -7.67 -16.37
CA SER A 283 12.88 -8.26 -15.11
C SER A 283 14.40 -8.11 -14.93
N SER A 284 15.12 -7.77 -16.01
CA SER A 284 16.56 -7.49 -15.97
C SER A 284 16.90 -6.14 -15.32
N TYR A 285 15.91 -5.25 -15.25
CA TYR A 285 16.03 -3.93 -14.62
C TYR A 285 14.94 -3.72 -13.58
N PRO A 286 14.98 -4.44 -12.45
CA PRO A 286 14.00 -4.26 -11.40
C PRO A 286 14.06 -2.84 -10.84
N MET A 287 12.92 -2.33 -10.39
CA MET A 287 12.84 -1.05 -9.70
C MET A 287 13.80 -1.03 -8.51
N LYS A 288 14.59 0.03 -8.39
CA LYS A 288 15.53 0.19 -7.29
C LYS A 288 14.81 0.74 -6.06
N PHE A 289 14.86 0.02 -4.96
CA PHE A 289 14.26 0.42 -3.67
C PHE A 289 15.27 1.01 -2.68
N ASN A 290 16.54 1.12 -3.04
CA ASN A 290 17.62 1.60 -2.18
C ASN A 290 18.15 2.99 -2.56
N LEU A 291 17.43 3.75 -3.38
CA LEU A 291 17.84 5.09 -3.75
C LEU A 291 17.67 6.04 -2.55
N GLU A 292 18.68 6.87 -2.32
CA GLU A 292 18.61 8.00 -1.41
C GLU A 292 18.32 9.26 -2.22
N ILE A 293 17.15 9.85 -2.02
CA ILE A 293 16.70 10.99 -2.81
C ILE A 293 16.35 12.13 -1.88
N ASP A 294 16.74 13.34 -2.26
CA ASP A 294 16.26 14.55 -1.62
C ASP A 294 14.84 14.85 -2.15
N PRO A 295 13.83 14.99 -1.28
CA PRO A 295 12.49 15.37 -1.70
C PRO A 295 12.41 16.69 -2.47
N SER A 296 13.44 17.54 -2.36
CA SER A 296 13.51 18.82 -3.07
C SER A 296 13.91 18.68 -4.54
N GLU A 297 14.47 17.54 -4.93
CA GLU A 297 14.84 17.27 -6.31
C GLU A 297 13.63 16.91 -7.16
N HIS A 298 13.56 17.45 -8.37
CA HIS A 298 12.49 17.17 -9.31
C HIS A 298 12.96 16.20 -10.40
N PRO A 299 12.31 15.05 -10.56
CA PRO A 299 12.62 14.13 -11.65
C PRO A 299 12.24 14.76 -13.01
N ARG A 300 13.01 14.41 -14.05
CA ARG A 300 12.82 14.93 -15.42
C ARG A 300 12.14 13.90 -16.33
N ASN A 301 11.05 13.31 -15.87
CA ASN A 301 10.29 12.39 -16.69
C ASN A 301 9.52 13.15 -17.76
N LEU A 302 9.37 12.55 -18.94
CA LEU A 302 8.67 13.16 -20.07
C LEU A 302 7.18 12.78 -20.02
N PRO A 303 6.28 13.68 -20.38
CA PRO A 303 4.88 13.33 -20.60
C PRO A 303 4.73 12.46 -21.87
N ILE A 304 3.65 11.68 -21.98
CA ILE A 304 3.42 10.74 -23.11
C ILE A 304 3.48 11.43 -24.45
N HIS A 305 2.95 12.65 -24.57
CA HIS A 305 2.92 13.40 -25.84
C HIS A 305 4.31 13.84 -26.33
N GLU A 306 5.31 13.96 -25.45
CA GLU A 306 6.70 14.29 -25.79
C GLU A 306 7.62 13.06 -25.72
N TRP A 307 7.07 11.93 -25.30
CA TRP A 307 7.86 10.73 -25.08
C TRP A 307 8.34 10.15 -26.41
N CYS A 308 9.64 9.98 -26.55
CA CYS A 308 10.27 9.19 -27.60
C CYS A 308 11.59 8.60 -27.05
N THR A 309 12.01 7.47 -27.60
CA THR A 309 13.21 6.75 -27.14
C THR A 309 14.47 7.62 -27.17
N GLN A 310 14.61 8.48 -28.17
CA GLN A 310 15.78 9.37 -28.30
C GLN A 310 15.82 10.45 -27.21
N ASN A 311 14.68 11.03 -26.87
CA ASN A 311 14.58 12.05 -25.83
C ASN A 311 14.86 11.45 -24.45
N VAL A 312 14.32 10.27 -24.19
CA VAL A 312 14.57 9.52 -22.95
C VAL A 312 16.05 9.17 -22.81
N GLN A 313 16.72 8.68 -23.88
CA GLN A 313 18.15 8.39 -23.87
C GLN A 313 19.00 9.64 -23.59
N LYS A 314 18.63 10.79 -24.20
CA LYS A 314 19.31 12.07 -23.92
C LYS A 314 19.17 12.49 -22.45
N LEU A 315 18.02 12.27 -21.84
CA LEU A 315 17.80 12.56 -20.42
C LEU A 315 18.62 11.64 -19.52
N MET A 316 18.68 10.34 -19.86
CA MET A 316 19.47 9.36 -19.09
C MET A 316 20.98 9.58 -19.16
N GLN A 317 21.49 10.17 -20.26
CA GLN A 317 22.90 10.52 -20.40
C GLN A 317 23.30 11.80 -19.66
N LYS A 318 22.32 12.64 -19.29
CA LYS A 318 22.57 13.88 -18.53
C LYS A 318 22.48 13.73 -17.01
N ASN A 319 22.02 12.56 -16.56
CA ASN A 319 22.04 12.13 -15.15
C ASN A 319 23.22 11.17 -14.93
#